data_b5834123198b43089915798d47b69171
#
_entry.id   b5834123198b43089915798d47b69171
#
_cell.length_a   1.000
_cell.length_b   1.000
_cell.length_c   1.000
_cell.angle_alpha   90.00
_cell.angle_beta   90.00
_cell.angle_gamma   90.00
#
_symmetry.space_group_name_H-M   'P 1'
#
loop_
_entity.id
_entity.type
_entity.pdbx_description
1 polymer ?
#
loop_
_entity_poly.entity_id
_entity_poly.type
_entity_poly.pdbx_seq_one_letter_code
_entity_poly.pdbx_strand_id
1 'polypeptide(L)'
;SKSNMDVNAKVAAISKYKTGTQSYMYTQGDNLCEVTKVGVDNISYIEKIPDFNWIVVQDSVKNIAGYECNMATCSFRGRDYIAWFAPDVPVNAGPWKFRGLPGLILKVADRQGHYSWELDGIQECRKPIEFTNKKYVKTSFEKFIKTYKRYIEDPVGYITASGGATVKVIDASTGRELTPAEIRKSKITVNVNDASVSSSRGYDPIEKIIE
;
A
#
# COMPACT_ATOMS: atom_id res chain seq x y z
N SER A 1 3.37 -29.49 23.03
CA SER A 1 4.37 -28.43 23.04
C SER A 1 4.05 -27.45 21.92
N LYS A 2 3.53 -26.27 22.26
CA LYS A 2 3.28 -25.20 21.28
C LYS A 2 4.65 -24.66 20.88
N SER A 3 5.07 -24.89 19.64
CA SER A 3 6.29 -24.32 19.10
C SER A 3 6.14 -22.78 19.10
N ASN A 4 6.89 -22.14 19.97
CA ASN A 4 7.11 -20.71 19.93
C ASN A 4 7.91 -20.43 18.66
N MET A 5 7.21 -20.26 17.53
CA MET A 5 7.86 -19.87 16.29
C MET A 5 8.36 -18.44 16.46
N ASP A 6 9.65 -18.28 16.43
CA ASP A 6 10.33 -16.99 16.63
C ASP A 6 9.68 -15.92 15.75
N VAL A 7 9.17 -14.88 16.40
CA VAL A 7 8.49 -13.75 15.72
C VAL A 7 9.44 -13.07 14.73
N ASN A 8 10.73 -13.05 15.02
CA ASN A 8 11.76 -12.49 14.15
C ASN A 8 11.96 -13.35 12.89
N ALA A 9 11.89 -14.68 13.00
CA ALA A 9 11.95 -15.57 11.85
C ALA A 9 10.71 -15.43 10.95
N LYS A 10 9.51 -15.21 11.54
CA LYS A 10 8.28 -14.91 10.78
C LYS A 10 8.37 -13.58 10.05
N VAL A 11 8.90 -12.55 10.68
CA VAL A 11 9.11 -11.23 10.06
C VAL A 11 10.14 -11.32 8.92
N ALA A 12 11.22 -12.04 9.10
CA ALA A 12 12.24 -12.27 8.06
C ALA A 12 11.69 -13.06 6.86
N ALA A 13 10.86 -14.09 7.09
CA ALA A 13 10.23 -14.85 6.02
C ALA A 13 9.20 -14.02 5.23
N ILE A 14 8.47 -13.14 5.89
CA ILE A 14 7.55 -12.21 5.23
C ILE A 14 8.31 -11.13 4.46
N SER A 15 9.45 -10.66 4.96
CA SER A 15 10.30 -9.66 4.32
C SER A 15 10.84 -10.14 2.96
N LYS A 16 11.13 -11.41 2.82
CA LYS A 16 11.70 -12.00 1.58
C LYS A 16 10.76 -11.89 0.36
N TYR A 17 9.46 -11.72 0.56
CA TYR A 17 8.44 -11.70 -0.51
C TYR A 17 7.67 -10.38 -0.59
N LYS A 18 8.13 -9.33 0.09
CA LYS A 18 7.43 -8.04 0.10
C LYS A 18 7.73 -7.23 -1.15
N THR A 19 6.91 -7.40 -2.15
CA THR A 19 6.77 -6.46 -3.26
C THR A 19 5.49 -5.66 -3.03
N GLY A 20 5.60 -4.33 -2.85
CA GLY A 20 4.43 -3.44 -2.74
C GLY A 20 4.41 -2.57 -1.49
N THR A 21 3.39 -1.73 -1.41
CA THR A 21 3.18 -0.78 -0.32
C THR A 21 2.77 -1.51 0.95
N GLN A 22 3.50 -1.29 2.05
CA GLN A 22 3.14 -1.83 3.35
C GLN A 22 2.24 -0.82 4.07
N SER A 23 0.95 -1.07 4.03
CA SER A 23 -0.01 -0.27 4.80
C SER A 23 -1.03 -1.17 5.48
N TYR A 24 -1.56 -0.69 6.59
CA TYR A 24 -2.69 -1.27 7.29
C TYR A 24 -3.87 -0.34 7.14
N MET A 25 -5.01 -0.88 6.73
CA MET A 25 -6.23 -0.12 6.60
C MET A 25 -7.33 -0.71 7.45
N TYR A 26 -8.13 0.15 8.05
CA TYR A 26 -9.34 -0.22 8.78
C TYR A 26 -10.39 0.87 8.65
N THR A 27 -11.64 0.50 8.84
CA THR A 27 -12.76 1.45 8.79
C THR A 27 -13.27 1.71 10.20
N GLN A 28 -13.63 2.97 10.46
CA GLN A 28 -14.27 3.40 11.69
C GLN A 28 -15.44 4.33 11.33
N GLY A 29 -16.66 3.78 11.39
CA GLY A 29 -17.84 4.46 10.83
C GLY A 29 -17.64 4.75 9.34
N ASP A 30 -17.85 6.01 8.95
CA ASP A 30 -17.70 6.48 7.56
C ASP A 30 -16.26 6.88 7.20
N ASN A 31 -15.31 6.57 8.07
CA ASN A 31 -13.92 6.92 7.84
C ASN A 31 -13.07 5.70 7.54
N LEU A 32 -12.13 5.89 6.66
CA LEU A 32 -11.03 4.99 6.38
C LEU A 32 -9.79 5.52 7.08
N CYS A 33 -9.20 4.68 7.90
CA CYS A 33 -7.93 4.95 8.56
C CYS A 33 -6.85 4.13 7.86
N GLU A 34 -5.80 4.78 7.41
CA GLU A 34 -4.62 4.12 6.88
C GLU A 34 -3.42 4.37 7.78
N VAL A 35 -2.65 3.32 7.99
CA VAL A 35 -1.37 3.35 8.69
C VAL A 35 -0.31 2.86 7.74
N THR A 36 0.64 3.71 7.44
CA THR A 36 1.69 3.41 6.47
C THR A 36 3.04 3.92 6.97
N LYS A 37 4.09 3.58 6.26
CA LYS A 37 5.44 4.02 6.58
C LYS A 37 5.94 4.98 5.50
N VAL A 38 6.47 6.13 5.91
CA VAL A 38 7.16 7.07 5.03
C VAL A 38 8.57 7.27 5.58
N GLY A 39 9.55 6.78 4.86
CA GLY A 39 10.92 6.74 5.35
C GLY A 39 11.01 5.93 6.66
N VAL A 40 11.41 6.60 7.74
CA VAL A 40 11.51 6.02 9.10
C VAL A 40 10.23 6.23 9.92
N ASP A 41 9.32 7.09 9.48
CA ASP A 41 8.14 7.50 10.23
C ASP A 41 6.96 6.57 9.98
N ASN A 42 6.28 6.15 11.04
CA ASN A 42 4.97 5.52 10.93
C ASN A 42 3.92 6.62 10.96
N ILE A 43 3.17 6.74 9.87
CA ILE A 43 2.15 7.77 9.70
C ILE A 43 0.77 7.12 9.68
N SER A 44 -0.16 7.75 10.37
CA SER A 44 -1.58 7.40 10.30
C SER A 44 -2.38 8.60 9.85
N TYR A 45 -3.22 8.40 8.84
CA TYR A 45 -4.17 9.42 8.41
C TYR A 45 -5.57 8.86 8.31
N ILE A 46 -6.54 9.77 8.34
CA ILE A 46 -7.97 9.47 8.26
C ILE A 46 -8.51 10.23 7.05
N GLU A 47 -9.27 9.54 6.23
CA GLU A 47 -10.06 10.13 5.16
C GLU A 47 -11.49 9.58 5.20
N LYS A 48 -12.43 10.26 4.57
CA LYS A 48 -13.75 9.69 4.31
C LYS A 48 -13.62 8.50 3.38
N ILE A 49 -14.43 7.46 3.61
CA ILE A 49 -14.49 6.33 2.69
C ILE A 49 -14.81 6.86 1.31
N PRO A 50 -13.94 6.63 0.31
CA PRO A 50 -14.16 7.14 -1.04
C PRO A 50 -15.37 6.47 -1.69
N ASP A 51 -16.10 7.24 -2.48
CA ASP A 51 -17.06 6.69 -3.43
C ASP A 51 -16.32 6.39 -4.74
N PHE A 52 -16.39 5.14 -5.18
CA PHE A 52 -15.72 4.70 -6.39
C PHE A 52 -16.59 4.87 -7.64
N ASN A 53 -17.88 5.16 -7.49
CA ASN A 53 -18.83 5.31 -8.60
C ASN A 53 -18.73 4.12 -9.58
N TRP A 54 -18.83 2.91 -9.06
CA TRP A 54 -18.71 1.69 -9.84
C TRP A 54 -19.75 1.58 -10.95
N ILE A 55 -19.30 1.19 -12.13
CA ILE A 55 -20.15 0.85 -13.25
C ILE A 55 -20.08 -0.68 -13.44
N VAL A 56 -21.18 -1.37 -13.12
CA VAL A 56 -21.28 -2.82 -13.33
C VAL A 56 -21.43 -3.09 -14.82
N VAL A 57 -20.61 -4.01 -15.33
CA VAL A 57 -20.62 -4.39 -16.75
C VAL A 57 -21.55 -5.60 -16.93
N GLN A 58 -22.56 -5.42 -17.77
CA GLN A 58 -23.54 -6.47 -18.08
C GLN A 58 -22.84 -7.67 -18.77
N ASP A 59 -23.36 -8.86 -18.50
CA ASP A 59 -22.93 -10.12 -19.16
C ASP A 59 -21.43 -10.48 -19.05
N SER A 60 -20.72 -9.82 -18.15
CA SER A 60 -19.33 -10.12 -17.86
C SER A 60 -19.20 -10.92 -16.57
N VAL A 61 -19.13 -12.24 -16.72
CA VAL A 61 -19.06 -13.20 -15.61
C VAL A 61 -17.77 -14.00 -15.67
N LYS A 62 -17.17 -14.26 -14.52
CA LYS A 62 -15.95 -15.06 -14.39
C LYS A 62 -15.92 -15.82 -13.07
N ASN A 63 -15.43 -17.05 -13.08
CA ASN A 63 -15.16 -17.78 -11.85
C ASN A 63 -13.77 -17.41 -11.27
N ILE A 64 -13.73 -17.02 -9.99
CA ILE A 64 -12.51 -16.71 -9.26
C ILE A 64 -12.56 -17.44 -7.92
N ALA A 65 -11.60 -18.30 -7.65
CA ALA A 65 -11.50 -19.07 -6.40
C ALA A 65 -12.80 -19.85 -6.07
N GLY A 66 -13.54 -20.31 -7.11
CA GLY A 66 -14.78 -21.05 -6.95
C GLY A 66 -16.05 -20.19 -6.82
N TYR A 67 -15.92 -18.85 -6.86
CA TYR A 67 -17.06 -17.92 -6.80
C TYR A 67 -17.38 -17.36 -8.17
N GLU A 68 -18.67 -17.30 -8.52
CA GLU A 68 -19.11 -16.55 -9.70
C GLU A 68 -19.04 -15.05 -9.43
N CYS A 69 -18.31 -14.34 -10.27
CA CYS A 69 -18.03 -12.92 -10.10
C CYS A 69 -18.49 -12.12 -11.29
N ASN A 70 -19.13 -11.00 -11.03
CA ASN A 70 -19.49 -9.99 -12.01
C ASN A 70 -18.39 -8.92 -12.12
N MET A 71 -18.26 -8.31 -13.28
CA MET A 71 -17.29 -7.27 -13.55
C MET A 71 -17.86 -5.88 -13.23
N ALA A 72 -17.03 -5.03 -12.67
CA ALA A 72 -17.30 -3.60 -12.54
C ALA A 72 -16.07 -2.78 -12.87
N THR A 73 -16.26 -1.55 -13.30
CA THR A 73 -15.18 -0.60 -13.58
C THR A 73 -15.38 0.70 -12.84
N CYS A 74 -14.28 1.38 -12.53
CA CYS A 74 -14.31 2.74 -12.02
C CYS A 74 -13.05 3.50 -12.42
N SER A 75 -13.15 4.85 -12.38
CA SER A 75 -11.99 5.73 -12.43
C SER A 75 -11.82 6.35 -11.05
N PHE A 76 -10.66 6.12 -10.44
CA PHE A 76 -10.39 6.62 -9.10
C PHE A 76 -8.97 7.20 -9.01
N ARG A 77 -8.86 8.46 -8.61
CA ARG A 77 -7.58 9.18 -8.42
C ARG A 77 -6.60 8.98 -9.58
N GLY A 78 -7.08 9.22 -10.81
CA GLY A 78 -6.29 9.20 -12.02
C GLY A 78 -5.94 7.81 -12.55
N ARG A 79 -6.58 6.76 -12.05
CA ARG A 79 -6.45 5.40 -12.57
C ARG A 79 -7.80 4.78 -12.88
N ASP A 80 -7.85 3.99 -13.95
CA ASP A 80 -8.99 3.16 -14.29
C ASP A 80 -8.78 1.76 -13.73
N TYR A 81 -9.78 1.27 -13.03
CA TYR A 81 -9.76 -0.04 -12.40
C TYR A 81 -10.83 -0.96 -12.98
N ILE A 82 -10.50 -2.24 -13.00
CA ILE A 82 -11.43 -3.33 -13.28
C ILE A 82 -11.50 -4.18 -12.01
N ALA A 83 -12.71 -4.37 -11.50
CA ALA A 83 -12.99 -5.20 -10.34
C ALA A 83 -13.87 -6.39 -10.71
N TRP A 84 -13.68 -7.49 -9.99
CA TRP A 84 -14.52 -8.68 -10.04
C TRP A 84 -15.03 -8.94 -8.62
N PHE A 85 -16.34 -8.97 -8.45
CA PHE A 85 -16.99 -9.13 -7.17
C PHE A 85 -17.99 -10.29 -7.19
N ALA A 86 -18.12 -10.99 -6.08
CA ALA A 86 -19.02 -12.12 -5.89
C ALA A 86 -20.31 -11.67 -5.18
N PRO A 87 -21.46 -11.57 -5.86
CA PRO A 87 -22.74 -11.20 -5.23
C PRO A 87 -23.17 -12.19 -4.14
N ASP A 88 -22.83 -13.47 -4.31
CA ASP A 88 -23.18 -14.53 -3.34
C ASP A 88 -22.42 -14.41 -2.02
N VAL A 89 -21.40 -13.56 -1.94
CA VAL A 89 -20.69 -13.23 -0.71
C VAL A 89 -21.07 -11.82 -0.27
N PRO A 90 -22.12 -11.63 0.55
CA PRO A 90 -22.70 -10.31 0.82
C PRO A 90 -21.86 -9.49 1.82
N VAL A 91 -20.61 -9.28 1.49
CA VAL A 91 -19.63 -8.51 2.28
C VAL A 91 -19.18 -7.31 1.45
N ASN A 92 -19.51 -6.11 1.91
CA ASN A 92 -19.06 -4.86 1.26
C ASN A 92 -17.59 -4.58 1.62
N ALA A 93 -16.68 -5.34 1.05
CA ALA A 93 -15.25 -5.21 1.27
C ALA A 93 -14.48 -5.64 0.02
N GLY A 94 -13.20 -5.28 -0.01
CA GLY A 94 -12.25 -5.65 -1.06
C GLY A 94 -10.82 -5.33 -0.64
N PRO A 95 -9.85 -5.57 -1.52
CA PRO A 95 -8.46 -5.24 -1.27
C PRO A 95 -8.27 -3.71 -1.22
N TRP A 96 -7.25 -3.28 -0.50
CA TRP A 96 -6.89 -1.88 -0.31
C TRP A 96 -8.10 -1.05 0.16
N LYS A 97 -8.47 0.01 -0.55
CA LYS A 97 -9.63 0.89 -0.23
C LYS A 97 -10.91 0.46 -0.93
N PHE A 98 -10.85 -0.49 -1.88
CA PHE A 98 -11.96 -0.83 -2.75
C PHE A 98 -13.13 -1.45 -2.00
N ARG A 99 -14.31 -0.90 -2.22
CA ARG A 99 -15.59 -1.30 -1.64
C ARG A 99 -16.75 -0.66 -2.41
N GLY A 100 -17.98 -0.90 -1.99
CA GLY A 100 -19.18 -0.26 -2.56
C GLY A 100 -19.82 -1.07 -3.67
N LEU A 101 -19.36 -2.29 -3.94
CA LEU A 101 -20.05 -3.24 -4.81
C LEU A 101 -20.98 -4.15 -3.99
N PRO A 102 -22.06 -4.69 -4.59
CA PRO A 102 -23.00 -5.57 -3.91
C PRO A 102 -22.43 -6.99 -3.78
N GLY A 103 -21.35 -7.14 -3.01
CA GLY A 103 -20.63 -8.38 -2.77
C GLY A 103 -19.15 -8.17 -2.53
N LEU A 104 -18.45 -9.23 -2.11
CA LEU A 104 -17.02 -9.20 -1.85
C LEU A 104 -16.25 -9.03 -3.15
N ILE A 105 -15.34 -8.06 -3.19
CA ILE A 105 -14.45 -7.84 -4.33
C ILE A 105 -13.28 -8.83 -4.23
N LEU A 106 -13.22 -9.78 -5.16
CA LEU A 106 -12.22 -10.85 -5.16
C LEU A 106 -10.98 -10.50 -5.97
N LYS A 107 -11.13 -9.63 -6.97
CA LYS A 107 -10.01 -9.20 -7.80
C LYS A 107 -10.19 -7.74 -8.19
N VAL A 108 -9.11 -6.98 -8.15
CA VAL A 108 -9.01 -5.65 -8.74
C VAL A 108 -7.68 -5.52 -9.46
N ALA A 109 -7.69 -4.90 -10.62
CA ALA A 109 -6.47 -4.50 -11.31
C ALA A 109 -6.68 -3.13 -11.96
N ASP A 110 -5.62 -2.32 -12.02
CA ASP A 110 -5.65 -1.15 -12.88
C ASP A 110 -5.45 -1.56 -14.34
N ARG A 111 -5.98 -0.77 -15.28
CA ARG A 111 -5.91 -1.08 -16.72
C ARG A 111 -4.49 -1.18 -17.27
N GLN A 112 -3.53 -0.55 -16.62
CA GLN A 112 -2.13 -0.53 -17.03
C GLN A 112 -1.36 -1.74 -16.48
N GLY A 113 -1.96 -2.50 -15.55
CA GLY A 113 -1.35 -3.69 -14.95
C GLY A 113 -0.23 -3.37 -13.93
N HIS A 114 -0.17 -2.14 -13.43
CA HIS A 114 0.81 -1.76 -12.41
C HIS A 114 0.41 -2.26 -11.02
N TYR A 115 -0.89 -2.36 -10.77
CA TYR A 115 -1.46 -2.85 -9.52
C TYR A 115 -2.49 -3.93 -9.78
N SER A 116 -2.37 -5.03 -9.08
CA SER A 116 -3.31 -6.13 -9.13
C SER A 116 -3.41 -6.81 -7.76
N TRP A 117 -4.63 -7.06 -7.34
CA TRP A 117 -4.96 -7.85 -6.16
C TRP A 117 -5.90 -8.95 -6.59
N GLU A 118 -5.66 -10.14 -6.11
CA GLU A 118 -6.53 -11.30 -6.34
C GLU A 118 -6.67 -12.08 -5.04
N LEU A 119 -7.87 -12.56 -4.76
CA LEU A 119 -8.14 -13.39 -3.61
C LEU A 119 -7.39 -14.73 -3.75
N ASP A 120 -6.65 -15.08 -2.72
CA ASP A 120 -6.00 -16.40 -2.59
C ASP A 120 -6.88 -17.38 -1.80
N GLY A 121 -7.64 -16.88 -0.83
CA GLY A 121 -8.57 -17.70 -0.05
C GLY A 121 -9.35 -16.90 0.99
N ILE A 122 -10.43 -17.52 1.48
CA ILE A 122 -11.27 -16.99 2.57
C ILE A 122 -11.19 -17.96 3.73
N GLN A 123 -10.94 -17.44 4.92
CA GLN A 123 -10.93 -18.22 6.15
C GLN A 123 -11.75 -17.50 7.22
N GLU A 124 -12.67 -18.23 7.86
CA GLU A 124 -13.38 -17.71 9.03
C GLU A 124 -12.39 -17.52 10.20
N CYS A 125 -12.42 -16.35 10.81
CA CYS A 125 -11.62 -16.05 11.98
C CYS A 125 -12.48 -15.52 13.11
N ARG A 126 -12.46 -16.21 14.25
CA ARG A 126 -13.19 -15.82 15.48
C ARG A 126 -12.37 -14.94 16.43
N LYS A 127 -11.13 -14.65 16.07
CA LYS A 127 -10.28 -13.77 16.88
C LYS A 127 -10.66 -12.31 16.65
N PRO A 128 -10.74 -11.48 17.70
CA PRO A 128 -10.95 -10.06 17.53
C PRO A 128 -9.80 -9.45 16.71
N ILE A 129 -10.13 -8.45 15.91
CA ILE A 129 -9.10 -7.65 15.22
C ILE A 129 -8.51 -6.70 16.26
N GLU A 130 -7.26 -6.93 16.62
CA GLU A 130 -6.53 -6.08 17.55
C GLU A 130 -5.59 -5.14 16.78
N PHE A 131 -5.69 -3.86 17.08
CA PHE A 131 -4.75 -2.86 16.56
C PHE A 131 -3.57 -2.77 17.51
N THR A 132 -2.37 -3.04 17.00
CA THR A 132 -1.16 -2.85 17.80
C THR A 132 -0.96 -1.36 18.08
N ASN A 133 -0.79 -0.99 19.35
CA ASN A 133 -0.49 0.37 19.81
C ASN A 133 0.94 0.80 19.41
N LYS A 134 1.20 0.94 18.11
CA LYS A 134 2.44 1.55 17.65
C LYS A 134 2.32 3.07 17.75
N LYS A 135 3.41 3.75 18.06
CA LYS A 135 3.46 5.21 17.98
C LYS A 135 3.37 5.62 16.52
N TYR A 136 2.27 6.26 16.15
CA TYR A 136 2.04 6.83 14.83
C TYR A 136 1.99 8.35 14.90
N VAL A 137 2.51 9.00 13.86
CA VAL A 137 2.27 10.42 13.63
C VAL A 137 0.90 10.54 12.98
N LYS A 138 -0.09 11.06 13.71
CA LYS A 138 -1.43 11.29 13.17
C LYS A 138 -1.44 12.54 12.30
N THR A 139 -2.04 12.47 11.11
CA THR A 139 -2.10 13.58 10.18
C THR A 139 -3.39 13.57 9.35
N SER A 140 -3.68 14.63 8.59
CA SER A 140 -4.70 14.60 7.56
C SER A 140 -4.17 13.98 6.27
N PHE A 141 -5.08 13.56 5.40
CA PHE A 141 -4.72 13.01 4.10
C PHE A 141 -3.89 14.00 3.26
N GLU A 142 -4.28 15.29 3.22
CA GLU A 142 -3.53 16.31 2.46
C GLU A 142 -2.11 16.51 2.98
N LYS A 143 -1.94 16.51 4.31
CA LYS A 143 -0.60 16.60 4.91
C LYS A 143 0.22 15.36 4.65
N PHE A 144 -0.40 14.17 4.71
CA PHE A 144 0.24 12.92 4.33
C PHE A 144 0.79 12.99 2.91
N ILE A 145 -0.02 13.43 1.95
CA ILE A 145 0.37 13.57 0.55
C ILE A 145 1.58 14.50 0.38
N LYS A 146 1.56 15.66 1.04
CA LYS A 146 2.69 16.60 1.00
C LYS A 146 3.97 15.97 1.57
N THR A 147 3.83 15.24 2.68
CA THR A 147 4.95 14.54 3.31
C THR A 147 5.51 13.45 2.41
N TYR A 148 4.61 12.68 1.78
CA TYR A 148 4.97 11.59 0.89
C TYR A 148 5.64 12.09 -0.39
N LYS A 149 5.13 13.14 -1.03
CA LYS A 149 5.78 13.81 -2.17
C LYS A 149 7.19 14.26 -1.81
N ARG A 150 7.36 14.95 -0.68
CA ARG A 150 8.68 15.39 -0.21
C ARG A 150 9.65 14.21 0.02
N TYR A 151 9.15 13.11 0.57
CA TYR A 151 9.97 11.91 0.75
C TYR A 151 10.40 11.30 -0.58
N ILE A 152 9.52 11.23 -1.58
CA ILE A 152 9.86 10.69 -2.92
C ILE A 152 10.86 11.58 -3.65
N GLU A 153 10.71 12.90 -3.54
CA GLU A 153 11.59 13.87 -4.19
C GLU A 153 13.01 13.86 -3.59
N ASP A 154 13.15 13.76 -2.28
CA ASP A 154 14.42 13.71 -1.57
C ASP A 154 14.37 12.76 -0.36
N PRO A 155 14.48 11.43 -0.59
CA PRO A 155 14.39 10.45 0.50
C PRO A 155 15.47 10.61 1.56
N VAL A 156 16.69 10.95 1.14
CA VAL A 156 17.84 11.12 2.05
C VAL A 156 17.67 12.36 2.92
N GLY A 157 17.33 13.50 2.28
CA GLY A 157 17.07 14.74 3.01
C GLY A 157 15.90 14.61 3.97
N TYR A 158 14.84 13.91 3.58
CA TYR A 158 13.70 13.63 4.46
C TYR A 158 14.12 12.83 5.70
N ILE A 159 14.82 11.71 5.53
CA ILE A 159 15.24 10.83 6.62
C ILE A 159 16.21 11.57 7.57
N THR A 160 17.15 12.34 7.01
CA THR A 160 18.10 13.13 7.78
C THR A 160 17.39 14.21 8.61
N ALA A 161 16.40 14.89 8.02
CA ALA A 161 15.63 15.94 8.71
C ALA A 161 14.69 15.37 9.79
N SER A 162 14.23 14.14 9.64
CA SER A 162 13.38 13.45 10.65
C SER A 162 14.15 13.05 11.92
N GLY A 163 15.45 13.35 12.00
CA GLY A 163 16.27 13.18 13.23
C GLY A 163 16.59 11.73 13.60
N GLY A 164 16.34 10.79 12.70
CA GLY A 164 16.42 9.36 13.03
C GLY A 164 17.73 8.67 12.70
N ALA A 165 18.51 9.14 11.72
CA ALA A 165 19.77 8.50 11.35
C ALA A 165 20.61 9.39 10.42
N THR A 166 21.92 9.34 10.56
CA THR A 166 22.83 9.81 9.52
C THR A 166 22.79 8.79 8.39
N VAL A 167 22.17 9.14 7.27
CA VAL A 167 22.14 8.25 6.09
C VAL A 167 23.43 8.43 5.31
N LYS A 168 24.26 7.38 5.29
CA LYS A 168 25.43 7.31 4.42
C LYS A 168 25.05 6.53 3.17
N VAL A 169 25.18 7.13 2.02
CA VAL A 169 24.97 6.48 0.74
C VAL A 169 26.34 6.16 0.14
N ILE A 170 26.58 4.88 -0.07
CA ILE A 170 27.85 4.39 -0.60
C ILE A 170 27.63 3.90 -2.04
N ASP A 171 28.45 4.39 -2.95
CA ASP A 171 28.50 3.86 -4.32
C ASP A 171 28.98 2.42 -4.29
N ALA A 172 28.14 1.49 -4.74
CA ALA A 172 28.43 0.05 -4.69
C ALA A 172 29.62 -0.38 -5.57
N SER A 173 29.95 0.42 -6.60
CA SER A 173 31.05 0.12 -7.51
C SER A 173 32.40 0.63 -7.00
N THR A 174 32.40 1.75 -6.27
CA THR A 174 33.62 2.44 -5.83
C THR A 174 33.86 2.34 -4.33
N GLY A 175 32.82 1.95 -3.53
CA GLY A 175 32.87 1.97 -2.08
C GLY A 175 32.93 3.35 -1.45
N ARG A 176 32.81 4.42 -2.25
CA ARG A 176 32.91 5.82 -1.80
C ARG A 176 31.56 6.34 -1.29
N GLU A 177 31.59 7.13 -0.23
CA GLU A 177 30.43 7.86 0.26
C GLU A 177 30.06 8.97 -0.75
N LEU A 178 28.78 9.00 -1.16
CA LEU A 178 28.25 10.01 -2.08
C LEU A 178 27.86 11.28 -1.33
N THR A 179 28.14 12.42 -1.93
CA THR A 179 27.70 13.72 -1.42
C THR A 179 26.19 13.91 -1.63
N PRO A 180 25.53 14.77 -0.83
CA PRO A 180 24.11 15.07 -1.03
C PRO A 180 23.76 15.56 -2.45
N ALA A 181 24.67 16.27 -3.12
CA ALA A 181 24.48 16.73 -4.49
C ALA A 181 24.52 15.58 -5.50
N GLU A 182 25.42 14.62 -5.31
CA GLU A 182 25.50 13.40 -6.14
C GLU A 182 24.28 12.49 -5.90
N ILE A 183 23.84 12.36 -4.65
CA ILE A 183 22.65 11.61 -4.29
C ILE A 183 21.41 12.15 -4.99
N ARG A 184 21.21 13.47 -5.03
CA ARG A 184 20.07 14.10 -5.73
C ARG A 184 20.11 13.94 -7.24
N LYS A 185 21.31 13.85 -7.84
CA LYS A 185 21.50 13.66 -9.30
C LYS A 185 21.37 12.19 -9.71
N SER A 186 21.69 11.28 -8.82
CA SER A 186 21.62 9.85 -9.08
C SER A 186 20.22 9.34 -8.70
N LYS A 187 19.61 8.52 -9.57
CA LYS A 187 18.39 7.78 -9.26
C LYS A 187 18.75 6.64 -8.29
N ILE A 188 18.99 6.97 -7.03
CA ILE A 188 19.47 6.01 -6.01
C ILE A 188 18.29 5.32 -5.36
N THR A 189 18.43 4.00 -5.20
CA THR A 189 17.59 3.20 -4.32
C THR A 189 18.14 3.31 -2.89
N VAL A 190 17.37 3.87 -1.98
CA VAL A 190 17.74 3.94 -0.55
C VAL A 190 17.11 2.75 0.16
N ASN A 191 17.96 1.83 0.62
CA ASN A 191 17.53 0.77 1.53
C ASN A 191 17.59 1.28 2.97
N VAL A 192 16.45 1.51 3.57
CA VAL A 192 16.35 1.84 5.01
C VAL A 192 15.72 0.63 5.68
N ASN A 193 16.54 -0.19 6.32
CA ASN A 193 16.11 -1.36 7.12
C ASN A 193 14.91 -2.10 6.49
N ASP A 194 15.14 -2.84 5.39
CA ASP A 194 14.18 -3.68 4.66
C ASP A 194 13.09 -2.98 3.82
N ALA A 195 13.08 -1.68 3.69
CA ALA A 195 12.25 -1.00 2.72
C ALA A 195 13.11 -0.49 1.56
N SER A 196 13.20 -1.25 0.48
CA SER A 196 13.83 -0.78 -0.76
C SER A 196 12.87 0.16 -1.49
N VAL A 197 13.21 1.44 -1.57
CA VAL A 197 12.55 2.38 -2.49
C VAL A 197 13.41 2.45 -3.74
N SER A 198 12.98 1.79 -4.80
CA SER A 198 13.67 1.87 -6.10
C SER A 198 13.17 3.10 -6.85
N SER A 199 14.01 4.11 -7.02
CA SER A 199 13.72 5.27 -7.88
C SER A 199 14.10 5.03 -9.35
N SER A 200 14.66 3.86 -9.68
CA SER A 200 15.18 3.57 -11.03
C SER A 200 14.11 3.23 -12.08
N ARG A 201 12.89 2.90 -11.65
CA ARG A 201 11.73 2.83 -12.53
C ARG A 201 10.79 3.91 -12.05
N GLY A 202 10.34 4.80 -12.94
CA GLY A 202 9.43 5.88 -12.59
C GLY A 202 8.35 5.34 -11.64
N TYR A 203 8.40 5.76 -10.38
CA TYR A 203 7.41 5.36 -9.39
C TYR A 203 6.05 5.85 -9.87
N ASP A 204 5.15 4.92 -10.14
CA ASP A 204 3.79 5.22 -10.54
C ASP A 204 2.88 4.99 -9.32
N PRO A 205 2.56 6.04 -8.56
CA PRO A 205 1.81 5.90 -7.31
C PRO A 205 0.45 5.31 -7.56
N ILE A 206 -0.02 4.46 -6.62
CA ILE A 206 -1.36 3.87 -6.68
C ILE A 206 -2.46 4.94 -6.73
N GLU A 207 -2.22 6.07 -6.10
CA GLU A 207 -3.06 7.26 -6.19
C GLU A 207 -2.31 8.34 -6.98
N LYS A 208 -2.74 8.59 -8.20
CA LYS A 208 -2.29 9.76 -8.96
C LYS A 208 -3.05 10.96 -8.43
N ILE A 209 -2.43 11.65 -7.49
CA ILE A 209 -3.03 12.84 -6.93
C ILE A 209 -2.87 13.94 -7.95
N ILE A 210 -3.97 14.29 -8.57
CA ILE A 210 -4.07 15.41 -9.50
C ILE A 210 -3.72 16.67 -8.70
N GLU A 211 -2.83 17.47 -9.26
CA GLU A 211 -2.46 18.79 -8.75
C GLU A 211 -3.63 19.74 -8.75
#